data_3d84f027ab06dcb6ee20e70406564959
#
_entry.id   3d84f027ab06dcb6ee20e70406564959
#
_cell.length_a   1.000
_cell.length_b   1.000
_cell.length_c   1.000
_cell.angle_alpha   90.00
_cell.angle_beta   90.00
_cell.angle_gamma   90.00
#
_symmetry.space_group_name_H-M   'P 1'
#
loop_
_entity.id
_entity.type
_entity.pdbx_description
1 polymer ?
#
loop_
_entity_poly.entity_id
_entity_poly.type
_entity_poly.pdbx_seq_one_letter_code
_entity_poly.pdbx_strand_id
1 'polypeptide(L)'
;MIWLIPLQYIHNQQNAFFGAAIPEEIAKFIMLWLLLRKNPYFDEKMDGIVYAVCVSLGFAALENIMYLFTNAEAYLSVGIARAIFAVPGHFCFGILMGYYYSLAKFYPKTPTKNKVLILVAPIIAHGLYDSILFIINVTPAISGILLIVFLVFCHKMWKYGSKSIQEHLKRDIC
;
A
#
# COMPACT_ATOMS: atom_id res chain seq x y z
N MET A 1 -3.93 -14.56 -32.71
CA MET A 1 -4.30 -13.13 -32.87
C MET A 1 -4.15 -12.44 -31.49
N ILE A 2 -2.87 -12.17 -31.10
CA ILE A 2 -2.45 -11.72 -29.75
C ILE A 2 -1.89 -10.27 -29.81
N TRP A 3 -2.30 -9.49 -30.76
CA TRP A 3 -1.74 -8.15 -30.95
C TRP A 3 -2.87 -7.14 -30.94
N LEU A 4 -3.05 -6.50 -29.83
CA LEU A 4 -3.45 -5.12 -29.63
C LEU A 4 -3.90 -4.95 -28.17
N ILE A 5 -2.92 -4.99 -27.23
CA ILE A 5 -3.12 -4.29 -25.96
C ILE A 5 -3.15 -2.81 -26.39
N PRO A 6 -4.25 -2.08 -26.23
CA PRO A 6 -4.30 -0.68 -26.65
C PRO A 6 -3.18 0.10 -25.95
N LEU A 7 -2.49 0.99 -26.69
CA LEU A 7 -1.44 1.87 -26.13
C LEU A 7 -1.93 2.63 -24.89
N GLN A 8 -3.20 2.95 -24.83
CA GLN A 8 -3.88 3.54 -23.68
C GLN A 8 -3.81 2.64 -22.44
N TYR A 9 -3.82 1.31 -22.61
CA TYR A 9 -3.70 0.34 -21.54
C TYR A 9 -2.30 0.35 -20.91
N ILE A 10 -1.26 0.42 -21.76
CA ILE A 10 0.14 0.52 -21.31
C ILE A 10 0.37 1.84 -20.58
N HIS A 11 -0.14 2.95 -21.11
CA HIS A 11 -0.03 4.28 -20.50
C HIS A 11 -0.68 4.34 -19.12
N ASN A 12 -1.81 3.70 -18.95
CA ASN A 12 -2.53 3.68 -17.67
C ASN A 12 -1.87 2.77 -16.61
N GLN A 13 -1.23 1.67 -17.03
CA GLN A 13 -0.41 0.84 -16.14
C GLN A 13 0.85 1.60 -15.68
N GLN A 14 1.46 2.38 -16.54
CA GLN A 14 2.55 3.28 -16.15
C GLN A 14 2.08 4.32 -15.13
N ASN A 15 0.88 4.86 -15.28
CA ASN A 15 0.31 5.81 -14.31
C ASN A 15 0.05 5.18 -12.94
N ALA A 16 -0.36 3.91 -12.85
CA ALA A 16 -0.56 3.20 -11.57
C ALA A 16 0.76 3.07 -10.78
N PHE A 17 1.88 2.79 -11.45
CA PHE A 17 3.18 2.67 -10.78
C PHE A 17 3.90 4.00 -10.66
N PHE A 18 4.12 4.72 -11.77
CA PHE A 18 4.94 5.94 -11.81
C PHE A 18 4.17 7.18 -11.37
N GLY A 19 2.86 7.22 -11.60
CA GLY A 19 2.00 8.36 -11.25
C GLY A 19 1.44 8.30 -9.83
N ALA A 20 1.27 7.10 -9.25
CA ALA A 20 0.70 6.91 -7.93
C ALA A 20 1.63 6.11 -7.01
N ALA A 21 1.78 4.80 -7.20
CA ALA A 21 2.42 3.92 -6.22
C ALA A 21 3.84 4.36 -5.82
N ILE A 22 4.71 4.71 -6.79
CA ILE A 22 6.09 5.12 -6.49
C ILE A 22 6.13 6.44 -5.71
N PRO A 23 5.55 7.57 -6.19
CA PRO A 23 5.64 8.84 -5.48
C PRO A 23 4.96 8.81 -4.13
N GLU A 24 3.82 8.11 -4.00
CA GLU A 24 3.10 8.02 -2.74
C GLU A 24 3.84 7.19 -1.69
N GLU A 25 4.35 6.02 -2.06
CA GLU A 25 5.10 5.19 -1.12
C GLU A 25 6.44 5.83 -0.73
N ILE A 26 7.08 6.57 -1.63
CA ILE A 26 8.27 7.38 -1.30
C ILE A 26 7.91 8.49 -0.31
N ALA A 27 6.81 9.21 -0.52
CA ALA A 27 6.36 10.26 0.39
C ALA A 27 6.06 9.71 1.79
N LYS A 28 5.34 8.59 1.89
CA LYS A 28 5.07 7.88 3.14
C LYS A 28 6.37 7.43 3.82
N PHE A 29 7.31 6.87 3.06
CA PHE A 29 8.61 6.47 3.59
C PHE A 29 9.41 7.65 4.14
N ILE A 30 9.46 8.78 3.44
CA ILE A 30 10.17 9.98 3.91
C ILE A 30 9.58 10.46 5.24
N MET A 31 8.24 10.52 5.35
CA MET A 31 7.57 10.90 6.59
C MET A 31 7.87 9.90 7.72
N LEU A 32 7.79 8.62 7.45
CA LEU A 32 8.14 7.57 8.41
C LEU A 32 9.59 7.69 8.88
N TRP A 33 10.53 7.88 7.96
CA TRP A 33 11.95 8.04 8.27
C TRP A 33 12.20 9.29 9.12
N LEU A 34 11.55 10.42 8.81
CA LEU A 34 11.67 11.65 9.60
C LEU A 34 11.18 11.46 11.03
N LEU A 35 10.07 10.73 11.21
CA LEU A 35 9.50 10.43 12.52
C LEU A 35 10.38 9.47 13.33
N LEU A 36 10.98 8.45 12.69
CA LEU A 36 11.65 7.37 13.40
C LEU A 36 13.15 7.54 13.57
N ARG A 37 13.83 8.38 12.76
CA ARG A 37 15.31 8.49 12.76
C ARG A 37 15.93 8.91 14.09
N LYS A 38 15.21 9.62 14.94
CA LYS A 38 15.64 10.10 16.25
C LYS A 38 14.61 9.83 17.34
N ASN A 39 13.64 8.97 17.10
CA ASN A 39 12.57 8.67 18.04
C ASN A 39 13.06 7.65 19.09
N PRO A 40 13.16 8.04 20.38
CA PRO A 40 13.57 7.12 21.43
C PRO A 40 12.53 6.05 21.74
N TYR A 41 11.27 6.29 21.39
CA TYR A 41 10.16 5.36 21.58
C TYR A 41 10.01 4.35 20.44
N PHE A 42 10.93 4.31 19.48
CA PHE A 42 11.04 3.24 18.50
C PHE A 42 11.98 2.17 19.03
N ASP A 43 11.57 1.44 20.04
CA ASP A 43 12.36 0.45 20.79
C ASP A 43 11.80 -0.98 20.65
N GLU A 44 10.54 -1.14 20.26
CA GLU A 44 9.92 -2.42 19.97
C GLU A 44 9.79 -2.70 18.46
N LYS A 45 9.74 -4.00 18.10
CA LYS A 45 9.64 -4.41 16.70
C LYS A 45 8.28 -4.07 16.10
N MET A 46 7.24 -4.03 16.93
CA MET A 46 5.89 -3.69 16.51
C MET A 46 5.73 -2.20 16.18
N ASP A 47 6.53 -1.32 16.77
CA ASP A 47 6.46 0.13 16.58
C ASP A 47 6.58 0.54 15.11
N GLY A 48 7.49 -0.10 14.36
CA GLY A 48 7.65 0.21 12.94
C GLY A 48 6.35 0.01 12.14
N ILE A 49 5.57 -1.04 12.47
CA ILE A 49 4.26 -1.26 11.84
C ILE A 49 3.27 -0.18 12.29
N VAL A 50 3.20 0.10 13.60
CA VAL A 50 2.26 1.10 14.14
C VAL A 50 2.51 2.47 13.52
N TYR A 51 3.75 2.96 13.55
CA TYR A 51 4.09 4.26 12.96
C TYR A 51 3.85 4.31 11.45
N ALA A 52 4.22 3.26 10.72
CA ALA A 52 4.03 3.21 9.27
C ALA A 52 2.54 3.17 8.88
N VAL A 53 1.71 2.44 9.62
CA VAL A 53 0.25 2.42 9.43
C VAL A 53 -0.34 3.80 9.72
N CYS A 54 0.06 4.47 10.80
CA CYS A 54 -0.41 5.83 11.09
C CYS A 54 -0.04 6.81 9.97
N VAL A 55 1.19 6.76 9.44
CA VAL A 55 1.62 7.59 8.31
C VAL A 55 0.82 7.28 7.06
N SER A 56 0.63 5.99 6.75
CA SER A 56 -0.09 5.54 5.55
C SER A 56 -1.57 5.92 5.59
N LEU A 57 -2.23 5.77 6.73
CA LEU A 57 -3.63 6.18 6.91
C LEU A 57 -3.79 7.70 6.92
N GLY A 58 -2.82 8.44 7.49
CA GLY A 58 -2.79 9.91 7.41
C GLY A 58 -2.67 10.39 5.96
N PHE A 59 -1.83 9.73 5.14
CA PHE A 59 -1.74 10.00 3.71
C PHE A 59 -3.07 9.70 3.02
N ALA A 60 -3.68 8.53 3.26
CA ALA A 60 -4.98 8.16 2.71
C ALA A 60 -6.09 9.17 3.07
N ALA A 61 -6.06 9.73 4.29
CA ALA A 61 -7.03 10.74 4.71
C ALA A 61 -6.88 12.03 3.89
N LEU A 62 -5.65 12.52 3.69
CA LEU A 62 -5.39 13.70 2.85
C LEU A 62 -5.81 13.45 1.39
N GLU A 63 -5.44 12.31 0.85
CA GLU A 63 -5.80 11.91 -0.50
C GLU A 63 -7.32 11.82 -0.67
N ASN A 64 -8.05 11.21 0.28
CA ASN A 64 -9.50 11.15 0.26
C ASN A 64 -10.13 12.54 0.24
N ILE A 65 -9.63 13.47 1.06
CA ILE A 65 -10.10 14.87 1.04
C ILE A 65 -9.92 15.47 -0.36
N MET A 66 -8.75 15.30 -0.98
CA MET A 66 -8.48 15.80 -2.33
C MET A 66 -9.43 15.19 -3.37
N TYR A 67 -9.69 13.88 -3.30
CA TYR A 67 -10.64 13.21 -4.20
C TYR A 67 -12.07 13.69 -4.04
N LEU A 68 -12.52 13.97 -2.82
CA LEU A 68 -13.86 14.51 -2.58
C LEU A 68 -14.05 15.91 -3.19
N PHE A 69 -13.01 16.77 -3.06
CA PHE A 69 -13.05 18.10 -3.66
C PHE A 69 -12.98 18.08 -5.19
N THR A 70 -12.18 17.18 -5.77
CA THR A 70 -12.08 17.07 -7.24
C THR A 70 -13.28 16.39 -7.89
N ASN A 71 -14.10 15.64 -7.11
CA ASN A 71 -15.28 14.93 -7.58
C ASN A 71 -16.54 15.41 -6.86
N ALA A 72 -16.73 16.73 -6.76
CA ALA A 72 -17.79 17.35 -5.97
C ALA A 72 -19.22 16.89 -6.33
N GLU A 73 -19.49 16.54 -7.61
CA GLU A 73 -20.80 16.04 -8.05
C GLU A 73 -21.07 14.58 -7.62
N ALA A 74 -20.00 13.80 -7.41
CA ALA A 74 -20.07 12.38 -7.08
C ALA A 74 -19.42 12.06 -5.70
N TYR A 75 -19.27 13.08 -4.83
CA TYR A 75 -18.49 12.99 -3.61
C TYR A 75 -18.90 11.82 -2.70
N LEU A 76 -20.20 11.53 -2.60
CA LEU A 76 -20.69 10.46 -1.73
C LEU A 76 -20.29 9.07 -2.24
N SER A 77 -20.47 8.79 -3.53
CA SER A 77 -20.11 7.51 -4.13
C SER A 77 -18.59 7.31 -4.16
N VAL A 78 -17.85 8.36 -4.47
CA VAL A 78 -16.37 8.34 -4.41
C VAL A 78 -15.89 8.13 -2.98
N GLY A 79 -16.45 8.83 -2.00
CA GLY A 79 -16.10 8.69 -0.59
C GLY A 79 -16.36 7.28 -0.05
N ILE A 80 -17.51 6.68 -0.37
CA ILE A 80 -17.85 5.31 0.04
C ILE A 80 -16.89 4.30 -0.63
N ALA A 81 -16.66 4.43 -1.93
CA ALA A 81 -15.75 3.54 -2.64
C ALA A 81 -14.32 3.61 -2.07
N ARG A 82 -13.82 4.80 -1.80
CA ARG A 82 -12.49 4.98 -1.21
C ARG A 82 -12.40 4.48 0.24
N ALA A 83 -13.45 4.65 1.04
CA ALA A 83 -13.50 4.12 2.40
C ALA A 83 -13.44 2.58 2.42
N ILE A 84 -14.07 1.92 1.45
CA ILE A 84 -14.12 0.45 1.37
C ILE A 84 -12.86 -0.14 0.74
N PHE A 85 -12.27 0.53 -0.24
CA PHE A 85 -11.15 -0.01 -1.02
C PHE A 85 -9.82 0.69 -0.72
N ALA A 86 -9.71 2.01 -0.89
CA ALA A 86 -8.44 2.71 -0.78
C ALA A 86 -7.89 2.69 0.65
N VAL A 87 -8.70 2.99 1.66
CA VAL A 87 -8.25 3.03 3.06
C VAL A 87 -7.69 1.68 3.53
N PRO A 88 -8.36 0.52 3.31
CA PRO A 88 -7.78 -0.79 3.65
C PRO A 88 -6.53 -1.13 2.82
N GLY A 89 -6.44 -0.66 1.56
CA GLY A 89 -5.24 -0.78 0.75
C GLY A 89 -4.05 -0.09 1.40
N HIS A 90 -4.18 1.20 1.72
CA HIS A 90 -3.13 1.97 2.39
C HIS A 90 -2.75 1.39 3.76
N PHE A 91 -3.70 0.85 4.52
CA PHE A 91 -3.42 0.12 5.77
C PHE A 91 -2.47 -1.05 5.50
N CYS A 92 -2.75 -1.89 4.49
CA CYS A 92 -1.91 -3.02 4.15
C CYS A 92 -0.51 -2.59 3.65
N PHE A 93 -0.42 -1.52 2.84
CA PHE A 93 0.86 -0.98 2.37
C PHE A 93 1.69 -0.45 3.55
N GLY A 94 1.04 0.21 4.52
CA GLY A 94 1.67 0.65 5.77
C GLY A 94 2.24 -0.51 6.58
N ILE A 95 1.50 -1.63 6.71
CA ILE A 95 2.01 -2.83 7.38
C ILE A 95 3.25 -3.37 6.67
N LEU A 96 3.25 -3.49 5.34
CA LEU A 96 4.41 -3.96 4.58
C LEU A 96 5.64 -3.07 4.81
N MET A 97 5.48 -1.75 4.71
CA MET A 97 6.55 -0.77 4.93
C MET A 97 7.12 -0.89 6.34
N GLY A 98 6.25 -0.86 7.36
CA GLY A 98 6.64 -0.92 8.77
C GLY A 98 7.29 -2.23 9.17
N TYR A 99 6.78 -3.35 8.65
CA TYR A 99 7.37 -4.67 8.88
C TYR A 99 8.83 -4.73 8.42
N TYR A 100 9.12 -4.33 7.17
CA TYR A 100 10.48 -4.34 6.67
C TYR A 100 11.35 -3.26 7.31
N TYR A 101 10.76 -2.14 7.74
CA TYR A 101 11.49 -1.10 8.48
C TYR A 101 12.00 -1.64 9.83
N SER A 102 11.13 -2.33 10.58
CA SER A 102 11.49 -2.99 11.83
C SER A 102 12.50 -4.10 11.62
N LEU A 103 12.35 -4.93 10.58
CA LEU A 103 13.34 -5.95 10.25
C LEU A 103 14.71 -5.33 9.92
N ALA A 104 14.75 -4.21 9.22
CA ALA A 104 16.00 -3.53 8.90
C ALA A 104 16.70 -2.95 10.14
N LYS A 105 15.94 -2.50 11.15
CA LYS A 105 16.47 -1.95 12.40
C LYS A 105 16.92 -3.04 13.37
N PHE A 106 16.04 -4.01 13.65
CA PHE A 106 16.24 -4.96 14.77
C PHE A 106 16.95 -6.27 14.36
N TYR A 107 17.07 -6.56 13.04
CA TYR A 107 17.69 -7.79 12.54
C TYR A 107 18.87 -7.52 11.60
N PRO A 108 20.06 -7.32 12.15
CA PRO A 108 21.25 -6.90 11.38
C PRO A 108 21.79 -7.97 10.41
N LYS A 109 21.34 -9.24 10.48
CA LYS A 109 21.84 -10.32 9.59
C LYS A 109 21.47 -10.12 8.10
N THR A 110 20.38 -9.40 7.79
CA THR A 110 19.92 -9.14 6.41
C THR A 110 19.49 -7.69 6.19
N PRO A 111 20.31 -6.70 6.61
CA PRO A 111 19.85 -5.31 6.65
C PRO A 111 19.62 -4.72 5.25
N THR A 112 20.47 -5.05 4.28
CA THR A 112 20.39 -4.51 2.92
C THR A 112 19.12 -4.97 2.20
N LYS A 113 18.81 -6.27 2.26
CA LYS A 113 17.57 -6.82 1.70
C LYS A 113 16.34 -6.15 2.30
N ASN A 114 16.29 -6.06 3.63
CA ASN A 114 15.15 -5.47 4.33
C ASN A 114 15.01 -3.97 4.02
N LYS A 115 16.10 -3.21 3.94
CA LYS A 115 16.08 -1.80 3.54
C LYS A 115 15.50 -1.58 2.15
N VAL A 116 15.82 -2.42 1.19
CA VAL A 116 15.23 -2.36 -0.16
C VAL A 116 13.74 -2.69 -0.11
N LEU A 117 13.34 -3.71 0.65
CA LEU A 117 11.96 -4.15 0.77
C LEU A 117 11.05 -3.16 1.51
N ILE A 118 11.60 -2.21 2.30
CA ILE A 118 10.81 -1.12 2.90
C ILE A 118 10.00 -0.36 1.84
N LEU A 119 10.59 -0.11 0.67
CA LEU A 119 9.95 0.60 -0.44
C LEU A 119 9.41 -0.34 -1.50
N VAL A 120 10.18 -1.34 -1.91
CA VAL A 120 9.82 -2.20 -3.05
C VAL A 120 8.56 -3.01 -2.77
N ALA A 121 8.38 -3.53 -1.55
CA ALA A 121 7.21 -4.35 -1.22
C ALA A 121 5.89 -3.55 -1.27
N PRO A 122 5.76 -2.39 -0.60
CA PRO A 122 4.53 -1.60 -0.71
C PRO A 122 4.34 -1.00 -2.11
N ILE A 123 5.37 -0.56 -2.82
CA ILE A 123 5.25 -0.07 -4.21
C ILE A 123 4.67 -1.14 -5.13
N ILE A 124 5.16 -2.37 -5.06
CA ILE A 124 4.63 -3.47 -5.89
C ILE A 124 3.18 -3.78 -5.49
N ALA A 125 2.89 -3.86 -4.19
CA ALA A 125 1.54 -4.16 -3.71
C ALA A 125 0.55 -3.07 -4.14
N HIS A 126 0.92 -1.79 -3.99
CA HIS A 126 0.12 -0.63 -4.36
C HIS A 126 -0.08 -0.57 -5.89
N GLY A 127 0.98 -0.64 -6.67
CA GLY A 127 0.90 -0.60 -8.13
C GLY A 127 0.06 -1.74 -8.71
N LEU A 128 0.16 -2.96 -8.17
CA LEU A 128 -0.70 -4.07 -8.56
C LEU A 128 -2.17 -3.83 -8.15
N TYR A 129 -2.39 -3.29 -6.96
CA TYR A 129 -3.71 -2.94 -6.47
C TYR A 129 -4.42 -1.96 -7.41
N ASP A 130 -3.78 -0.85 -7.73
CA ASP A 130 -4.31 0.17 -8.63
C ASP A 130 -4.48 -0.35 -10.06
N SER A 131 -3.52 -1.17 -10.53
CA SER A 131 -3.59 -1.80 -11.84
C SER A 131 -4.82 -2.68 -11.99
N ILE A 132 -5.14 -3.50 -10.98
CA ILE A 132 -6.33 -4.38 -11.01
C ILE A 132 -7.60 -3.54 -10.99
N LEU A 133 -7.71 -2.54 -10.12
CA LEU A 133 -8.87 -1.64 -10.06
C LEU A 133 -9.07 -0.89 -11.37
N PHE A 134 -7.98 -0.43 -12.00
CA PHE A 134 -8.05 0.24 -13.27
C PHE A 134 -8.60 -0.68 -14.38
N ILE A 135 -8.08 -1.92 -14.47
CA ILE A 135 -8.52 -2.91 -15.46
C ILE A 135 -10.00 -3.25 -15.30
N ILE A 136 -10.49 -3.37 -14.05
CA ILE A 136 -11.92 -3.61 -13.77
C ILE A 136 -12.79 -2.52 -14.39
N ASN A 137 -12.38 -1.26 -14.29
CA ASN A 137 -13.15 -0.12 -14.78
C ASN A 137 -13.17 0.00 -16.32
N VAL A 138 -12.10 -0.45 -17.01
CA VAL A 138 -11.99 -0.28 -18.48
C VAL A 138 -12.38 -1.52 -19.29
N THR A 139 -12.61 -2.66 -18.66
CA THR A 139 -12.90 -3.93 -19.34
C THR A 139 -14.15 -4.61 -18.75
N PRO A 140 -15.36 -4.10 -19.05
CA PRO A 140 -16.60 -4.64 -18.48
C PRO A 140 -16.82 -6.13 -18.73
N ALA A 141 -16.35 -6.64 -19.89
CA ALA A 141 -16.54 -8.04 -20.28
C ALA A 141 -15.87 -9.06 -19.33
N ILE A 142 -14.78 -8.67 -18.66
CA ILE A 142 -14.04 -9.55 -17.74
C ILE A 142 -14.00 -9.00 -16.29
N SER A 143 -14.74 -7.90 -16.05
CA SER A 143 -14.73 -7.21 -14.75
C SER A 143 -15.11 -8.14 -13.59
N GLY A 144 -16.05 -9.06 -13.77
CA GLY A 144 -16.44 -10.04 -12.74
C GLY A 144 -15.29 -10.98 -12.35
N ILE A 145 -14.52 -11.47 -13.31
CA ILE A 145 -13.35 -12.33 -13.05
C ILE A 145 -12.26 -11.51 -12.34
N LEU A 146 -12.00 -10.29 -12.82
CA LEU A 146 -10.99 -9.41 -12.24
C LEU A 146 -11.37 -8.97 -10.81
N LEU A 147 -12.65 -8.77 -10.53
CA LEU A 147 -13.12 -8.51 -9.16
C LEU A 147 -12.81 -9.68 -8.23
N ILE A 148 -12.99 -10.91 -8.66
CA ILE A 148 -12.61 -12.09 -7.87
C ILE A 148 -11.10 -12.12 -7.64
N VAL A 149 -10.28 -11.86 -8.67
CA VAL A 149 -8.82 -11.77 -8.55
C VAL A 149 -8.43 -10.68 -7.55
N PHE A 150 -9.08 -9.52 -7.62
CA PHE A 150 -8.87 -8.40 -6.70
C PHE A 150 -9.20 -8.79 -5.25
N LEU A 151 -10.34 -9.41 -5.01
CA LEU A 151 -10.73 -9.85 -3.67
C LEU A 151 -9.76 -10.91 -3.10
N VAL A 152 -9.31 -11.84 -3.94
CA VAL A 152 -8.27 -12.83 -3.55
C VAL A 152 -6.96 -12.14 -3.22
N PHE A 153 -6.56 -11.13 -4.00
CA PHE A 153 -5.35 -10.34 -3.74
C PHE A 153 -5.46 -9.58 -2.41
N CYS A 154 -6.57 -8.88 -2.15
CA CYS A 154 -6.83 -8.20 -0.88
C CYS A 154 -6.82 -9.17 0.30
N HIS A 155 -7.45 -10.34 0.16
CA HIS A 155 -7.42 -11.38 1.20
C HIS A 155 -6.00 -11.87 1.50
N LYS A 156 -5.18 -12.10 0.47
CA LYS A 156 -3.78 -12.50 0.65
C LYS A 156 -2.95 -11.40 1.31
N MET A 157 -3.12 -10.15 0.92
CA MET A 157 -2.46 -9.01 1.58
C MET A 157 -2.83 -8.93 3.06
N TRP A 158 -4.12 -9.03 3.38
CA TRP A 158 -4.60 -9.02 4.76
C TRP A 158 -4.00 -10.18 5.58
N LYS A 159 -4.01 -11.39 5.02
CA LYS A 159 -3.42 -12.57 5.69
C LYS A 159 -1.91 -12.39 5.91
N TYR A 160 -1.19 -11.85 4.93
CA TYR A 160 0.23 -11.56 5.08
C TYR A 160 0.48 -10.48 6.14
N GLY A 161 -0.28 -9.39 6.13
CA GLY A 161 -0.21 -8.33 7.14
C GLY A 161 -0.48 -8.85 8.55
N SER A 162 -1.57 -9.62 8.74
CA SER A 162 -1.90 -10.24 10.02
C SER A 162 -0.80 -11.17 10.53
N LYS A 163 -0.19 -11.95 9.63
CA LYS A 163 0.94 -12.81 9.98
C LYS A 163 2.17 -11.98 10.40
N SER A 164 2.48 -10.91 9.69
CA SER A 164 3.59 -10.01 9.98
C SER A 164 3.44 -9.35 11.35
N ILE A 165 2.22 -8.92 11.70
CA ILE A 165 1.88 -8.40 13.02
C ILE A 165 2.13 -9.47 14.10
N GLN A 166 1.59 -10.68 13.91
CA GLN A 166 1.76 -11.76 14.87
C GLN A 166 3.23 -12.17 15.05
N GLU A 167 4.02 -12.16 13.99
CA GLU A 167 5.46 -12.46 14.06
C GLU A 167 6.21 -11.41 14.89
N HIS A 168 5.87 -10.13 14.75
CA HIS A 168 6.49 -9.07 15.55
C HIS A 168 6.07 -9.15 17.01
N LEU A 169 4.77 -9.31 17.30
CA LEU A 169 4.29 -9.47 18.66
C LEU A 169 4.96 -10.64 19.40
N LYS A 170 5.09 -11.80 18.75
CA LYS A 170 5.81 -12.94 19.33
C LYS A 170 7.29 -12.64 19.64
N ARG A 171 7.93 -11.83 18.81
CA ARG A 171 9.35 -11.48 18.96
C ARG A 171 9.59 -10.39 20.00
N ASP A 172 8.57 -9.60 20.35
CA ASP A 172 8.64 -8.57 21.39
C ASP A 172 8.43 -9.17 22.78
N ILE A 173 7.75 -10.33 22.89
CA ILE A 173 7.51 -11.05 24.14
C ILE A 173 8.75 -11.94 24.52
N CYS A 174 9.57 -12.33 23.57
CA CYS A 174 10.78 -13.13 23.80
C CYS A 174 12.04 -12.27 23.88
#